data_dad676e20a3795b8103c78c1bf5e734c
#
_entry.id   dad676e20a3795b8103c78c1bf5e734c
#
_cell.length_a   1.000
_cell.length_b   1.000
_cell.length_c   1.000
_cell.angle_alpha   90.00
_cell.angle_beta   90.00
_cell.angle_gamma   90.00
#
_symmetry.space_group_name_H-M   'P 1'
#
loop_
_entity.id
_entity.type
_entity.pdbx_description
1 polymer ?
#
loop_
_entity_poly.entity_id
_entity_poly.type
_entity_poly.pdbx_seq_one_letter_code
_entity_poly.pdbx_strand_id
1 'polypeptide(L)'
;MSANTDGFPDVRFHVHPDFDSVPDDGRFLFNQRYYLQNQPTAGLVGFTLRHARSHQTVALLYLRFANGQAVSPWRGTFGGIEAAPGITAGQLDFFVREVNRFADLQNINSISMTNHPAAYQPAEAPQVTAALLRNGYQIRTTDTNYHIAITPEPLDARMHASERRRLRKCHAANMALAEEAKPDLAAIHSFIGRARRRKGFRMPMELTAFEEMFRNMPDVYRVFTVRQGNTIAALAVTIRINEDILYNFYPADNEDFLLYSPTVLLTDGLYKVAQREGYRMLDLGIATDDGAPNHGLMRFKRHLGGEESGRLCFVREKPMAA
;
A
#
# COMPACT_ATOMS: atom_id res chain seq x y z
N MET A 1 27.20 8.80 -4.33
CA MET A 1 28.37 7.90 -4.48
C MET A 1 27.95 6.73 -5.35
N SER A 2 28.72 6.36 -6.38
CA SER A 2 28.47 5.14 -7.16
C SER A 2 29.46 4.06 -6.72
N ALA A 3 28.96 2.84 -6.44
CA ALA A 3 29.81 1.71 -6.07
C ALA A 3 30.32 0.99 -7.34
N ASN A 4 31.49 0.34 -7.20
CA ASN A 4 32.08 -0.46 -8.25
C ASN A 4 31.19 -1.67 -8.54
N THR A 5 30.89 -1.92 -9.84
CA THR A 5 29.93 -2.94 -10.28
C THR A 5 30.64 -4.22 -10.73
N ASP A 6 31.67 -4.67 -9.99
CA ASP A 6 32.36 -5.91 -10.31
C ASP A 6 31.36 -7.07 -10.42
N GLY A 7 31.11 -7.52 -11.65
CA GLY A 7 30.16 -8.58 -11.98
C GLY A 7 28.86 -8.14 -12.71
N PHE A 8 28.52 -6.85 -12.74
CA PHE A 8 27.31 -6.34 -13.42
C PHE A 8 27.60 -5.07 -14.22
N PRO A 9 28.32 -5.15 -15.36
CA PRO A 9 28.76 -3.98 -16.13
C PRO A 9 27.62 -3.13 -16.68
N ASP A 10 26.42 -3.73 -16.82
CA ASP A 10 25.25 -3.10 -17.43
C ASP A 10 24.41 -2.27 -16.44
N VAL A 11 24.72 -2.30 -15.15
CA VAL A 11 23.98 -1.53 -14.12
C VAL A 11 24.93 -0.73 -13.23
N ARG A 12 24.41 0.33 -12.61
CA ARG A 12 25.12 1.17 -11.63
C ARG A 12 24.24 1.34 -10.39
N PHE A 13 24.84 1.14 -9.23
CA PHE A 13 24.22 1.42 -7.94
C PHE A 13 24.47 2.88 -7.54
N HIS A 14 23.43 3.57 -7.08
CA HIS A 14 23.50 4.94 -6.63
C HIS A 14 22.87 5.09 -5.26
N VAL A 15 23.52 5.89 -4.42
CA VAL A 15 22.98 6.37 -3.15
C VAL A 15 22.61 7.83 -3.30
N HIS A 16 21.41 8.18 -2.88
CA HIS A 16 20.86 9.52 -2.87
C HIS A 16 20.70 9.96 -1.41
N PRO A 17 21.74 10.59 -0.79
CA PRO A 17 21.73 10.90 0.64
C PRO A 17 20.78 12.04 1.00
N ASP A 18 20.42 12.86 0.02
CA ASP A 18 19.56 14.01 0.17
C ASP A 18 18.29 13.83 -0.65
N PHE A 19 17.16 14.27 -0.11
CA PHE A 19 15.88 14.19 -0.80
C PHE A 19 15.91 14.85 -2.19
N ASP A 20 16.64 15.97 -2.35
CA ASP A 20 16.73 16.70 -3.63
C ASP A 20 17.44 15.91 -4.73
N SER A 21 18.34 15.00 -4.35
CA SER A 21 19.04 14.11 -5.30
C SER A 21 18.25 12.87 -5.70
N VAL A 22 17.12 12.61 -5.02
CA VAL A 22 16.27 11.43 -5.26
C VAL A 22 15.53 11.55 -6.59
N PRO A 23 15.63 10.55 -7.48
CA PRO A 23 14.85 10.54 -8.71
C PRO A 23 13.36 10.27 -8.44
N ASP A 24 12.51 10.75 -9.33
CA ASP A 24 11.06 10.48 -9.27
C ASP A 24 10.70 9.23 -10.08
N ASP A 25 11.29 8.10 -9.71
CA ASP A 25 11.18 6.83 -10.43
C ASP A 25 10.26 5.81 -9.71
N GLY A 26 9.67 6.20 -8.57
CA GLY A 26 8.76 5.35 -7.79
C GLY A 26 7.47 5.04 -8.57
N ARG A 27 7.11 3.76 -8.66
CA ARG A 27 5.90 3.28 -9.34
C ARG A 27 4.67 3.36 -8.46
N PHE A 28 4.86 3.15 -7.17
CA PHE A 28 3.78 3.15 -6.18
C PHE A 28 3.87 4.39 -5.31
N LEU A 29 2.73 4.96 -4.98
CA LEU A 29 2.59 6.25 -4.29
C LEU A 29 3.61 6.47 -3.17
N PHE A 30 3.74 5.48 -2.27
CA PHE A 30 4.56 5.65 -1.06
C PHE A 30 6.08 5.70 -1.32
N ASN A 31 6.51 5.39 -2.55
CA ASN A 31 7.86 5.56 -3.05
C ASN A 31 7.98 6.67 -4.11
N GLN A 32 6.89 7.38 -4.43
CA GLN A 32 6.94 8.53 -5.33
C GLN A 32 7.44 9.78 -4.60
N ARG A 33 8.24 10.58 -5.28
CA ARG A 33 8.74 11.86 -4.75
C ARG A 33 7.60 12.77 -4.30
N TYR A 34 6.51 12.79 -5.05
CA TYR A 34 5.29 13.53 -4.72
C TYR A 34 4.72 13.18 -3.35
N TYR A 35 4.76 11.91 -2.94
CA TYR A 35 4.36 11.49 -1.59
C TYR A 35 5.43 11.82 -0.55
N LEU A 36 6.69 11.49 -0.84
CA LEU A 36 7.79 11.61 0.09
C LEU A 36 8.08 13.05 0.53
N GLN A 37 7.90 14.04 -0.38
CA GLN A 37 8.07 15.46 -0.06
C GLN A 37 7.08 16.00 0.98
N ASN A 38 5.94 15.32 1.18
CA ASN A 38 4.92 15.66 2.17
C ASN A 38 5.19 15.03 3.55
N GLN A 39 6.40 14.53 3.76
CA GLN A 39 6.86 13.94 5.02
C GLN A 39 8.13 14.63 5.49
N PRO A 40 8.50 14.47 6.80
CA PRO A 40 9.81 14.88 7.24
C PRO A 40 10.89 14.15 6.44
N THR A 41 11.66 14.88 5.63
CA THR A 41 12.69 14.31 4.74
C THR A 41 14.03 14.08 5.45
N ALA A 42 14.22 14.60 6.67
CA ALA A 42 15.45 14.40 7.43
C ALA A 42 15.75 12.90 7.63
N GLY A 43 16.94 12.49 7.23
CA GLY A 43 17.38 11.08 7.28
C GLY A 43 16.77 10.17 6.21
N LEU A 44 16.03 10.70 5.24
CA LEU A 44 15.57 9.93 4.08
C LEU A 44 16.72 9.75 3.10
N VAL A 45 17.03 8.51 2.75
CA VAL A 45 18.05 8.12 1.79
C VAL A 45 17.40 7.24 0.71
N GLY A 46 17.62 7.59 -0.55
CA GLY A 46 17.22 6.79 -1.70
C GLY A 46 18.34 5.90 -2.20
N PHE A 47 17.98 4.72 -2.66
CA PHE A 47 18.87 3.76 -3.32
C PHE A 47 18.28 3.38 -4.65
N THR A 48 19.09 3.47 -5.71
CA THR A 48 18.67 3.02 -7.05
C THR A 48 19.72 2.14 -7.68
N LEU A 49 19.25 1.16 -8.41
CA LEU A 49 20.04 0.42 -9.40
C LEU A 49 19.56 0.86 -10.78
N ARG A 50 20.45 1.36 -11.61
CA ARG A 50 20.11 1.93 -12.91
C ARG A 50 20.88 1.26 -14.03
N HIS A 51 20.25 1.09 -15.18
CA HIS A 51 20.95 0.69 -16.40
C HIS A 51 22.03 1.71 -16.74
N ALA A 52 23.26 1.21 -17.02
CA ALA A 52 24.42 2.06 -17.28
C ALA A 52 24.27 2.92 -18.55
N ARG A 53 23.55 2.43 -19.57
CA ARG A 53 23.34 3.11 -20.84
C ARG A 53 22.04 3.92 -20.91
N SER A 54 20.92 3.31 -20.53
CA SER A 54 19.60 3.98 -20.63
C SER A 54 19.25 4.83 -19.43
N HIS A 55 20.01 4.73 -18.33
CA HIS A 55 19.73 5.36 -17.04
C HIS A 55 18.38 4.98 -16.42
N GLN A 56 17.69 4.01 -16.98
CA GLN A 56 16.43 3.52 -16.46
C GLN A 56 16.65 2.83 -15.12
N THR A 57 15.82 3.16 -14.13
CA THR A 57 15.85 2.53 -12.82
C THR A 57 15.30 1.11 -12.89
N VAL A 58 16.08 0.14 -12.43
CA VAL A 58 15.73 -1.30 -12.39
C VAL A 58 15.43 -1.80 -10.98
N ALA A 59 15.93 -1.12 -9.95
CA ALA A 59 15.50 -1.31 -8.56
C ALA A 59 15.53 0.02 -7.81
N LEU A 60 14.59 0.19 -6.88
CA LEU A 60 14.43 1.40 -6.06
C LEU A 60 14.07 1.01 -4.63
N LEU A 61 14.65 1.72 -3.66
CA LEU A 61 14.31 1.63 -2.24
C LEU A 61 14.53 2.99 -1.57
N TYR A 62 13.59 3.37 -0.72
CA TYR A 62 13.77 4.49 0.21
C TYR A 62 13.79 3.98 1.64
N LEU A 63 14.81 4.41 2.39
CA LEU A 63 14.93 4.14 3.81
C LEU A 63 15.05 5.46 4.58
N ARG A 64 14.34 5.57 5.69
CA ARG A 64 14.58 6.63 6.64
C ARG A 64 15.50 6.13 7.76
N PHE A 65 16.61 6.83 7.94
CA PHE A 65 17.63 6.56 8.94
C PHE A 65 17.38 7.44 10.17
N ALA A 66 17.17 6.83 11.33
CA ALA A 66 17.00 7.52 12.60
C ALA A 66 17.36 6.59 13.76
N ASN A 67 18.09 7.11 14.76
CA ASN A 67 18.37 6.41 16.03
C ASN A 67 18.95 4.99 15.85
N GLY A 68 19.86 4.80 14.90
CA GLY A 68 20.47 3.49 14.63
C GLY A 68 19.53 2.49 13.90
N GLN A 69 18.40 2.94 13.41
CA GLN A 69 17.44 2.14 12.64
C GLN A 69 17.24 2.72 11.24
N ALA A 70 16.91 1.86 10.29
CA ALA A 70 16.46 2.24 8.96
C ALA A 70 15.11 1.59 8.65
N VAL A 71 14.12 2.37 8.20
CA VAL A 71 12.75 1.89 8.01
C VAL A 71 12.17 2.27 6.64
N SER A 72 11.37 1.39 6.04
CA SER A 72 10.56 1.63 4.85
C SER A 72 9.19 0.93 4.98
N PRO A 73 8.08 1.66 4.87
CA PRO A 73 7.97 3.11 4.76
C PRO A 73 8.22 3.81 6.10
N TRP A 74 8.56 5.09 6.07
CA TRP A 74 8.56 5.90 7.32
C TRP A 74 7.13 6.20 7.76
N ARG A 75 6.33 6.70 6.81
CA ARG A 75 4.88 6.89 6.94
C ARG A 75 4.25 6.33 5.68
N GLY A 76 3.15 5.67 5.79
CA GLY A 76 2.47 5.00 4.69
C GLY A 76 2.16 3.55 5.02
N THR A 77 1.43 2.91 4.14
CA THR A 77 0.94 1.55 4.37
C THR A 77 2.01 0.49 4.01
N PHE A 78 2.84 0.80 3.03
CA PHE A 78 3.92 -0.04 2.54
C PHE A 78 4.98 0.83 1.83
N GLY A 79 6.15 0.26 1.61
CA GLY A 79 7.26 0.80 0.85
C GLY A 79 8.06 -0.36 0.28
N GLY A 80 9.31 -0.51 0.74
CA GLY A 80 10.18 -1.62 0.36
C GLY A 80 10.74 -1.47 -1.05
N ILE A 81 11.27 -2.58 -1.58
CA ILE A 81 11.95 -2.60 -2.87
C ILE A 81 10.93 -2.68 -4.00
N GLU A 82 11.01 -1.74 -4.93
CA GLU A 82 10.38 -1.81 -6.23
C GLU A 82 11.40 -2.30 -7.26
N ALA A 83 11.02 -3.30 -8.04
CA ALA A 83 11.88 -3.93 -9.05
C ALA A 83 11.27 -3.79 -10.45
N ALA A 84 12.09 -3.49 -11.44
CA ALA A 84 11.63 -3.42 -12.83
C ALA A 84 11.40 -4.82 -13.40
N PRO A 85 10.47 -5.01 -14.35
CA PRO A 85 10.34 -6.24 -15.10
C PRO A 85 11.67 -6.64 -15.74
N GLY A 86 12.03 -7.92 -15.61
CA GLY A 86 13.25 -8.47 -16.19
C GLY A 86 14.53 -8.27 -15.36
N ILE A 87 14.45 -7.68 -14.16
CA ILE A 87 15.59 -7.65 -13.24
C ILE A 87 16.03 -9.08 -12.90
N THR A 88 17.33 -9.32 -12.89
CA THR A 88 17.87 -10.65 -12.57
C THR A 88 18.03 -10.84 -11.05
N ALA A 89 18.03 -12.09 -10.61
CA ALA A 89 18.28 -12.44 -9.21
C ALA A 89 19.63 -11.90 -8.72
N GLY A 90 20.68 -11.99 -9.58
CA GLY A 90 22.01 -11.46 -9.26
C GLY A 90 22.04 -9.93 -9.09
N GLN A 91 21.29 -9.21 -9.92
CA GLN A 91 21.16 -7.75 -9.80
C GLN A 91 20.42 -7.36 -8.51
N LEU A 92 19.37 -8.10 -8.12
CA LEU A 92 18.68 -7.89 -6.85
C LEU A 92 19.58 -8.18 -5.65
N ASP A 93 20.32 -9.29 -5.68
CA ASP A 93 21.28 -9.63 -4.63
C ASP A 93 22.38 -8.56 -4.50
N PHE A 94 22.89 -8.07 -5.61
CA PHE A 94 23.86 -6.97 -5.62
C PHE A 94 23.25 -5.71 -5.00
N PHE A 95 22.03 -5.33 -5.43
CA PHE A 95 21.34 -4.16 -4.91
C PHE A 95 21.16 -4.24 -3.38
N VAL A 96 20.65 -5.36 -2.88
CA VAL A 96 20.42 -5.55 -1.43
C VAL A 96 21.73 -5.54 -0.64
N ARG A 97 22.81 -6.16 -1.17
CA ARG A 97 24.13 -6.10 -0.54
C ARG A 97 24.68 -4.69 -0.40
N GLU A 98 24.56 -3.88 -1.46
CA GLU A 98 25.06 -2.50 -1.42
C GLU A 98 24.23 -1.63 -0.47
N VAL A 99 22.92 -1.83 -0.38
CA VAL A 99 22.06 -1.19 0.63
C VAL A 99 22.53 -1.58 2.05
N ASN A 100 22.74 -2.87 2.30
CA ASN A 100 23.22 -3.36 3.58
C ASN A 100 24.61 -2.78 3.93
N ARG A 101 25.53 -2.78 2.97
CA ARG A 101 26.87 -2.20 3.14
C ARG A 101 26.80 -0.72 3.53
N PHE A 102 25.97 0.06 2.86
CA PHE A 102 25.74 1.46 3.20
C PHE A 102 25.21 1.61 4.62
N ALA A 103 24.19 0.83 5.00
CA ALA A 103 23.60 0.88 6.33
C ALA A 103 24.62 0.48 7.43
N ASP A 104 25.45 -0.53 7.17
CA ASP A 104 26.50 -0.97 8.11
C ASP A 104 27.56 0.12 8.31
N LEU A 105 27.94 0.86 7.26
CA LEU A 105 28.86 2.02 7.35
C LEU A 105 28.24 3.20 8.11
N GLN A 106 26.91 3.32 8.13
CA GLN A 106 26.19 4.33 8.91
C GLN A 106 25.89 3.84 10.35
N ASN A 107 26.46 2.72 10.79
CA ASN A 107 26.23 2.12 12.10
C ASN A 107 24.75 1.84 12.40
N ILE A 108 23.98 1.42 11.39
CA ILE A 108 22.59 1.00 11.57
C ILE A 108 22.54 -0.40 12.20
N ASN A 109 21.76 -0.53 13.26
CA ASN A 109 21.60 -1.76 14.01
C ASN A 109 20.48 -2.63 13.44
N SER A 110 19.44 -2.02 12.86
CA SER A 110 18.34 -2.77 12.23
C SER A 110 17.78 -2.06 11.00
N ILE A 111 17.36 -2.87 10.01
CA ILE A 111 16.62 -2.41 8.85
C ILE A 111 15.28 -3.13 8.85
N SER A 112 14.19 -2.37 8.79
CA SER A 112 12.82 -2.93 8.69
C SER A 112 12.13 -2.42 7.43
N MET A 113 11.53 -3.33 6.65
CA MET A 113 10.84 -2.98 5.40
C MET A 113 9.49 -3.70 5.33
N THR A 114 8.42 -2.95 5.12
CA THR A 114 7.11 -3.52 4.75
C THR A 114 6.93 -3.33 3.26
N ASN A 115 7.05 -4.42 2.49
CA ASN A 115 6.89 -4.35 1.04
C ASN A 115 5.42 -4.11 0.65
N HIS A 116 5.21 -3.61 -0.56
CA HIS A 116 3.88 -3.57 -1.17
C HIS A 116 3.28 -4.98 -1.31
N PRO A 117 1.94 -5.13 -1.43
CA PRO A 117 1.32 -6.41 -1.70
C PRO A 117 1.93 -7.10 -2.93
N ALA A 118 2.18 -8.41 -2.84
CA ALA A 118 2.80 -9.16 -3.93
C ALA A 118 2.02 -9.09 -5.26
N ALA A 119 0.70 -8.88 -5.19
CA ALA A 119 -0.15 -8.69 -6.36
C ALA A 119 0.19 -7.45 -7.20
N TYR A 120 0.90 -6.46 -6.65
CA TYR A 120 1.30 -5.26 -7.38
C TYR A 120 2.42 -5.53 -8.38
N GLN A 121 3.31 -6.46 -8.05
CA GLN A 121 4.42 -6.93 -8.87
C GLN A 121 4.56 -8.47 -8.76
N PRO A 122 3.62 -9.24 -9.30
CA PRO A 122 3.53 -10.67 -9.04
C PRO A 122 4.73 -11.47 -9.56
N ALA A 123 5.41 -10.99 -10.60
CA ALA A 123 6.62 -11.64 -11.15
C ALA A 123 7.87 -11.29 -10.33
N GLU A 124 7.99 -10.07 -9.83
CA GLU A 124 9.17 -9.56 -9.13
C GLU A 124 9.12 -9.82 -7.61
N ALA A 125 7.95 -9.81 -6.99
CA ALA A 125 7.81 -9.97 -5.54
C ALA A 125 8.46 -11.24 -4.97
N PRO A 126 8.36 -12.44 -5.61
CA PRO A 126 9.08 -13.62 -5.16
C PRO A 126 10.60 -13.46 -5.27
N GLN A 127 11.09 -12.78 -6.31
CA GLN A 127 12.52 -12.55 -6.53
C GLN A 127 13.09 -11.58 -5.49
N VAL A 128 12.38 -10.50 -5.18
CA VAL A 128 12.72 -9.54 -4.12
C VAL A 128 12.76 -10.25 -2.77
N THR A 129 11.73 -11.06 -2.47
CA THR A 129 11.68 -11.89 -1.24
C THR A 129 12.91 -12.78 -1.13
N ALA A 130 13.23 -13.52 -2.18
CA ALA A 130 14.38 -14.42 -2.19
C ALA A 130 15.71 -13.67 -2.02
N ALA A 131 15.89 -12.51 -2.68
CA ALA A 131 17.08 -11.68 -2.52
C ALA A 131 17.24 -11.16 -1.08
N LEU A 132 16.15 -10.68 -0.46
CA LEU A 132 16.18 -10.24 0.94
C LEU A 132 16.58 -11.37 1.88
N LEU A 133 15.98 -12.56 1.75
CA LEU A 133 16.30 -13.71 2.59
C LEU A 133 17.77 -14.15 2.44
N ARG A 134 18.30 -14.21 1.21
CA ARG A 134 19.72 -14.54 0.97
C ARG A 134 20.68 -13.51 1.56
N ASN A 135 20.23 -12.26 1.72
CA ASN A 135 21.06 -11.18 2.25
C ASN A 135 20.79 -10.89 3.74
N GLY A 136 20.31 -11.88 4.48
CA GLY A 136 20.23 -11.85 5.95
C GLY A 136 18.97 -11.24 6.54
N TYR A 137 17.96 -10.93 5.70
CA TYR A 137 16.65 -10.53 6.23
C TYR A 137 15.83 -11.73 6.66
N GLN A 138 14.98 -11.52 7.64
CA GLN A 138 13.97 -12.47 8.09
C GLN A 138 12.58 -11.89 7.88
N ILE A 139 11.59 -12.72 7.58
CA ILE A 139 10.19 -12.32 7.56
C ILE A 139 9.71 -12.17 8.99
N ARG A 140 9.42 -10.96 9.41
CA ARG A 140 8.87 -10.65 10.73
C ARG A 140 7.37 -10.86 10.78
N THR A 141 6.65 -10.40 9.74
CA THR A 141 5.20 -10.48 9.67
C THR A 141 4.75 -10.80 8.25
N THR A 142 3.76 -11.67 8.14
CA THR A 142 3.07 -11.97 6.88
C THR A 142 1.62 -11.55 7.00
N ASP A 143 1.25 -10.48 6.32
CA ASP A 143 -0.14 -10.06 6.20
C ASP A 143 -0.79 -10.67 4.96
N THR A 144 -2.06 -11.03 5.08
CA THR A 144 -2.89 -11.40 3.92
C THR A 144 -3.61 -10.18 3.39
N ASN A 145 -3.20 -9.72 2.22
CA ASN A 145 -3.87 -8.64 1.46
C ASN A 145 -4.89 -9.24 0.49
N TYR A 146 -5.92 -8.47 0.17
CA TYR A 146 -6.95 -8.84 -0.81
C TYR A 146 -7.05 -7.78 -1.89
N HIS A 147 -7.24 -8.21 -3.12
CA HIS A 147 -7.47 -7.33 -4.26
C HIS A 147 -8.50 -7.93 -5.20
N ILE A 148 -9.12 -7.10 -6.02
CA ILE A 148 -10.02 -7.49 -7.09
C ILE A 148 -9.45 -7.00 -8.41
N ALA A 149 -9.16 -7.90 -9.33
CA ALA A 149 -8.78 -7.54 -10.70
C ALA A 149 -9.98 -6.88 -11.40
N ILE A 150 -9.77 -5.75 -12.04
CA ILE A 150 -10.81 -5.04 -12.79
C ILE A 150 -10.92 -5.68 -14.17
N THR A 151 -12.14 -6.10 -14.53
CA THR A 151 -12.47 -6.70 -15.82
C THR A 151 -13.74 -6.02 -16.39
N PRO A 152 -14.09 -6.23 -17.65
CA PRO A 152 -15.34 -5.68 -18.20
C PRO A 152 -16.62 -6.22 -17.53
N GLU A 153 -16.57 -7.42 -16.93
CA GLU A 153 -17.72 -8.01 -16.25
C GLU A 153 -18.07 -7.25 -14.97
N PRO A 154 -19.35 -7.19 -14.59
CA PRO A 154 -19.78 -6.59 -13.34
C PRO A 154 -19.30 -7.44 -12.15
N LEU A 155 -19.00 -6.78 -11.03
CA LEU A 155 -18.44 -7.43 -9.84
C LEU A 155 -19.37 -8.51 -9.26
N ASP A 156 -20.68 -8.30 -9.33
CA ASP A 156 -21.68 -9.25 -8.78
C ASP A 156 -21.63 -10.62 -9.46
N ALA A 157 -21.12 -10.73 -10.70
CA ALA A 157 -20.90 -12.02 -11.37
C ALA A 157 -19.89 -12.90 -10.61
N ARG A 158 -18.94 -12.29 -9.91
CA ARG A 158 -17.88 -12.97 -9.11
C ARG A 158 -18.18 -13.04 -7.62
N MET A 159 -19.18 -12.29 -7.15
CA MET A 159 -19.56 -12.31 -5.74
C MET A 159 -20.19 -13.65 -5.34
N HIS A 160 -19.94 -14.07 -4.11
CA HIS A 160 -20.71 -15.16 -3.49
C HIS A 160 -22.20 -14.79 -3.40
N ALA A 161 -23.09 -15.79 -3.46
CA ALA A 161 -24.54 -15.61 -3.48
C ALA A 161 -25.07 -14.77 -2.29
N SER A 162 -24.43 -14.87 -1.11
CA SER A 162 -24.79 -14.06 0.07
C SER A 162 -24.58 -12.58 -0.19
N GLU A 163 -23.46 -12.20 -0.82
CA GLU A 163 -23.11 -10.79 -1.05
C GLU A 163 -23.96 -10.20 -2.19
N ARG A 164 -24.28 -10.98 -3.23
CA ARG A 164 -25.27 -10.57 -4.25
C ARG A 164 -26.64 -10.27 -3.63
N ARG A 165 -27.07 -11.08 -2.64
CA ARG A 165 -28.33 -10.85 -1.94
C ARG A 165 -28.28 -9.56 -1.10
N ARG A 166 -27.16 -9.28 -0.43
CA ARG A 166 -26.92 -8.04 0.33
C ARG A 166 -26.90 -6.82 -0.60
N LEU A 167 -26.22 -6.92 -1.74
CA LEU A 167 -26.19 -5.87 -2.76
C LEU A 167 -27.60 -5.51 -3.22
N ARG A 168 -28.41 -6.53 -3.58
CA ARG A 168 -29.83 -6.31 -3.95
C ARG A 168 -30.65 -5.67 -2.83
N LYS A 169 -30.38 -6.04 -1.57
CA LYS A 169 -31.03 -5.45 -0.40
C LYS A 169 -30.70 -3.96 -0.24
N CYS A 170 -29.45 -3.57 -0.46
CA CYS A 170 -29.04 -2.16 -0.47
C CYS A 170 -29.77 -1.37 -1.57
N HIS A 171 -29.83 -1.91 -2.79
CA HIS A 171 -30.57 -1.27 -3.89
C HIS A 171 -32.06 -1.15 -3.60
N ALA A 172 -32.69 -2.19 -3.06
CA ALA A 172 -34.10 -2.17 -2.67
C ALA A 172 -34.39 -1.14 -1.57
N ALA A 173 -33.39 -0.80 -0.75
CA ALA A 173 -33.47 0.25 0.27
C ALA A 173 -33.11 1.65 -0.28
N ASN A 174 -33.03 1.81 -1.63
CA ASN A 174 -32.66 3.05 -2.31
C ASN A 174 -31.29 3.63 -1.85
N MET A 175 -30.35 2.76 -1.51
CA MET A 175 -28.98 3.19 -1.21
C MET A 175 -28.22 3.38 -2.52
N ALA A 176 -27.38 4.41 -2.57
CA ALA A 176 -26.55 4.73 -3.71
C ALA A 176 -25.15 5.17 -3.29
N LEU A 177 -24.13 4.88 -4.13
CA LEU A 177 -22.80 5.41 -3.99
C LEU A 177 -22.75 6.84 -4.54
N ALA A 178 -22.05 7.72 -3.83
CA ALA A 178 -21.68 9.06 -4.31
C ALA A 178 -20.21 9.34 -3.97
N GLU A 179 -19.55 10.10 -4.84
CA GLU A 179 -18.26 10.70 -4.54
C GLU A 179 -18.49 12.07 -3.89
N GLU A 180 -17.79 12.34 -2.81
CA GLU A 180 -17.86 13.63 -2.10
C GLU A 180 -16.84 14.59 -2.70
N ALA A 181 -17.28 15.49 -3.56
CA ALA A 181 -16.40 16.48 -4.20
C ALA A 181 -15.77 17.48 -3.20
N LYS A 182 -16.47 17.75 -2.10
CA LYS A 182 -16.03 18.63 -0.99
C LYS A 182 -16.36 17.96 0.33
N PRO A 183 -15.58 16.93 0.74
CA PRO A 183 -15.88 16.20 1.97
C PRO A 183 -15.67 17.07 3.21
N ASP A 184 -16.59 16.95 4.18
CA ASP A 184 -16.35 17.42 5.54
C ASP A 184 -15.37 16.42 6.21
N LEU A 185 -14.09 16.75 6.17
CA LEU A 185 -13.03 15.87 6.64
C LEU A 185 -13.13 15.56 8.14
N ALA A 186 -13.61 16.50 8.96
CA ALA A 186 -13.82 16.29 10.38
C ALA A 186 -14.96 15.28 10.64
N ALA A 187 -16.07 15.42 9.91
CA ALA A 187 -17.18 14.46 9.98
C ALA A 187 -16.77 13.07 9.49
N ILE A 188 -16.03 12.98 8.39
CA ILE A 188 -15.50 11.72 7.83
C ILE A 188 -14.55 11.04 8.82
N HIS A 189 -13.56 11.78 9.36
CA HIS A 189 -12.62 11.26 10.35
C HIS A 189 -13.34 10.73 11.59
N SER A 190 -14.32 11.49 12.11
CA SER A 190 -15.15 11.09 13.24
C SER A 190 -15.96 9.81 12.94
N PHE A 191 -16.53 9.69 11.73
CA PHE A 191 -17.27 8.50 11.28
C PHE A 191 -16.37 7.26 11.26
N ILE A 192 -15.20 7.36 10.64
CA ILE A 192 -14.21 6.26 10.60
C ILE A 192 -13.79 5.89 12.03
N GLY A 193 -13.53 6.89 12.88
CA GLY A 193 -13.14 6.69 14.27
C GLY A 193 -14.20 5.92 15.08
N ARG A 194 -15.49 6.23 14.91
CA ARG A 194 -16.59 5.48 15.55
C ARG A 194 -16.65 4.04 15.07
N ALA A 195 -16.61 3.82 13.74
CA ALA A 195 -16.65 2.48 13.16
C ALA A 195 -15.45 1.62 13.60
N ARG A 196 -14.26 2.20 13.72
CA ARG A 196 -13.05 1.51 14.21
C ARG A 196 -13.16 1.17 15.69
N ARG A 197 -13.58 2.12 16.55
CA ARG A 197 -13.75 1.87 18.00
C ARG A 197 -14.73 0.74 18.26
N ARG A 198 -15.85 0.66 17.52
CA ARG A 198 -16.80 -0.45 17.61
C ARG A 198 -16.15 -1.81 17.36
N LYS A 199 -15.13 -1.86 16.50
CA LYS A 199 -14.36 -3.06 16.15
C LYS A 199 -13.13 -3.28 17.05
N GLY A 200 -12.93 -2.48 18.09
CA GLY A 200 -11.80 -2.57 19.03
C GLY A 200 -10.52 -1.86 18.56
N PHE A 201 -10.57 -1.12 17.46
CA PHE A 201 -9.40 -0.41 16.92
C PHE A 201 -9.43 1.09 17.23
N ARG A 202 -8.24 1.66 17.38
CA ARG A 202 -8.08 3.14 17.43
C ARG A 202 -7.98 3.72 16.02
N MET A 203 -8.27 5.02 15.90
CA MET A 203 -7.91 5.77 14.69
C MET A 203 -6.39 5.95 14.69
N PRO A 204 -5.68 5.51 13.64
CA PRO A 204 -4.21 5.55 13.63
C PRO A 204 -3.63 6.94 13.30
N MET A 205 -4.49 7.90 12.97
CA MET A 205 -4.12 9.23 12.50
C MET A 205 -4.99 10.28 13.19
N GLU A 206 -4.36 11.37 13.65
CA GLU A 206 -5.06 12.54 14.21
C GLU A 206 -5.74 13.33 13.09
N LEU A 207 -6.78 14.11 13.45
CA LEU A 207 -7.57 14.89 12.48
C LEU A 207 -6.69 15.84 11.65
N THR A 208 -5.77 16.55 12.28
CA THR A 208 -4.88 17.48 11.58
C THR A 208 -4.05 16.81 10.50
N ALA A 209 -3.47 15.64 10.80
CA ALA A 209 -2.71 14.85 9.83
C ALA A 209 -3.61 14.30 8.70
N PHE A 210 -4.85 13.95 9.03
CA PHE A 210 -5.85 13.52 8.06
C PHE A 210 -6.23 14.66 7.09
N GLU A 211 -6.45 15.87 7.61
CA GLU A 211 -6.73 17.06 6.77
C GLU A 211 -5.54 17.47 5.91
N GLU A 212 -4.31 17.41 6.45
CA GLU A 212 -3.08 17.67 5.70
C GLU A 212 -2.91 16.71 4.53
N MET A 213 -3.24 15.44 4.70
CA MET A 213 -3.18 14.43 3.66
C MET A 213 -4.02 14.83 2.44
N PHE A 214 -5.26 15.28 2.64
CA PHE A 214 -6.12 15.76 1.55
C PHE A 214 -5.68 17.10 0.97
N ARG A 215 -5.20 18.02 1.81
CA ARG A 215 -4.75 19.34 1.39
C ARG A 215 -3.50 19.26 0.50
N ASN A 216 -2.54 18.41 0.90
CA ASN A 216 -1.26 18.33 0.23
C ASN A 216 -1.27 17.47 -1.03
N MET A 217 -2.21 16.51 -1.11
CA MET A 217 -2.31 15.57 -2.21
C MET A 217 -3.79 15.36 -2.65
N PRO A 218 -4.45 16.42 -3.16
CA PRO A 218 -5.89 16.40 -3.46
C PRO A 218 -6.27 15.39 -4.55
N ASP A 219 -5.35 15.06 -5.46
CA ASP A 219 -5.60 14.12 -6.55
C ASP A 219 -5.37 12.65 -6.15
N VAL A 220 -4.88 12.41 -4.93
CA VAL A 220 -4.55 11.07 -4.43
C VAL A 220 -5.68 10.50 -3.58
N TYR A 221 -6.27 11.33 -2.71
CA TYR A 221 -7.26 10.90 -1.73
C TYR A 221 -8.66 11.33 -2.14
N ARG A 222 -9.58 10.36 -2.15
CA ARG A 222 -10.99 10.60 -2.50
C ARG A 222 -11.89 9.98 -1.44
N VAL A 223 -13.06 10.59 -1.23
CA VAL A 223 -14.08 10.07 -0.31
C VAL A 223 -15.28 9.61 -1.10
N PHE A 224 -15.70 8.38 -0.86
CA PHE A 224 -16.93 7.81 -1.40
C PHE A 224 -17.87 7.46 -0.26
N THR A 225 -19.15 7.76 -0.42
CA THR A 225 -20.19 7.46 0.56
C THR A 225 -21.28 6.60 -0.08
N VAL A 226 -21.82 5.67 0.69
CA VAL A 226 -23.10 5.03 0.41
C VAL A 226 -24.15 5.68 1.29
N ARG A 227 -25.19 6.22 0.67
CA ARG A 227 -26.23 6.97 1.39
C ARG A 227 -27.60 6.32 1.21
N GLN A 228 -28.43 6.45 2.26
CA GLN A 228 -29.88 6.31 2.19
C GLN A 228 -30.49 7.66 2.57
N GLY A 229 -31.07 8.36 1.61
CA GLY A 229 -31.45 9.76 1.78
C GLY A 229 -30.23 10.60 2.17
N ASN A 230 -30.34 11.36 3.26
CA ASN A 230 -29.26 12.20 3.77
C ASN A 230 -28.27 11.47 4.70
N THR A 231 -28.54 10.21 5.05
CA THR A 231 -27.74 9.47 6.04
C THR A 231 -26.65 8.65 5.37
N ILE A 232 -25.43 8.75 5.86
CA ILE A 232 -24.30 7.91 5.42
C ILE A 232 -24.45 6.53 6.06
N ALA A 233 -24.62 5.51 5.24
CA ALA A 233 -24.68 4.10 5.64
C ALA A 233 -23.30 3.44 5.64
N ALA A 234 -22.43 3.82 4.70
CA ALA A 234 -21.02 3.43 4.66
C ALA A 234 -20.20 4.50 3.94
N LEU A 235 -18.91 4.52 4.17
CA LEU A 235 -17.97 5.34 3.41
C LEU A 235 -16.62 4.65 3.21
N ALA A 236 -15.85 5.16 2.26
CA ALA A 236 -14.45 4.83 2.10
C ALA A 236 -13.63 6.08 1.81
N VAL A 237 -12.45 6.17 2.39
CA VAL A 237 -11.35 6.95 1.84
C VAL A 237 -10.57 6.02 0.93
N THR A 238 -10.39 6.41 -0.32
CA THR A 238 -9.58 5.68 -1.29
C THR A 238 -8.28 6.41 -1.55
N ILE A 239 -7.27 5.66 -1.99
CA ILE A 239 -5.96 6.17 -2.39
C ILE A 239 -5.69 5.72 -3.82
N ARG A 240 -5.31 6.65 -4.70
CA ARG A 240 -4.71 6.32 -5.99
C ARG A 240 -3.25 5.96 -5.75
N ILE A 241 -2.92 4.67 -5.80
CA ILE A 241 -1.54 4.20 -5.64
C ILE A 241 -0.70 4.53 -6.88
N ASN A 242 -1.28 4.34 -8.05
CA ASN A 242 -0.78 4.77 -9.37
C ASN A 242 -1.93 4.70 -10.38
N GLU A 243 -1.64 4.75 -11.68
CA GLU A 243 -2.65 4.69 -12.75
C GLU A 243 -3.39 3.34 -12.82
N ASP A 244 -2.79 2.27 -12.29
CA ASP A 244 -3.34 0.91 -12.34
C ASP A 244 -4.11 0.51 -11.08
N ILE A 245 -3.88 1.15 -9.92
CA ILE A 245 -4.30 0.63 -8.62
C ILE A 245 -5.06 1.68 -7.82
N LEU A 246 -6.35 1.39 -7.56
CA LEU A 246 -7.17 2.11 -6.60
C LEU A 246 -7.22 1.33 -5.27
N TYR A 247 -6.81 1.95 -4.17
CA TYR A 247 -6.78 1.32 -2.85
C TYR A 247 -7.94 1.79 -1.97
N ASN A 248 -8.79 0.87 -1.52
CA ASN A 248 -9.84 1.11 -0.53
C ASN A 248 -9.22 1.16 0.88
N PHE A 249 -8.72 2.33 1.27
CA PHE A 249 -7.85 2.53 2.43
C PHE A 249 -8.59 2.50 3.76
N TYR A 250 -9.64 3.32 3.91
CA TYR A 250 -10.45 3.38 5.12
C TYR A 250 -11.93 3.09 4.84
N PRO A 251 -12.32 1.82 4.65
CA PRO A 251 -13.74 1.47 4.62
C PRO A 251 -14.34 1.53 6.03
N ALA A 252 -15.51 2.13 6.16
CA ALA A 252 -16.25 2.25 7.40
C ALA A 252 -17.75 2.10 7.16
N ASP A 253 -18.45 1.55 8.15
CA ASP A 253 -19.89 1.32 8.13
C ASP A 253 -20.58 1.94 9.35
N ASN A 254 -21.82 2.39 9.16
CA ASN A 254 -22.69 2.87 10.21
C ASN A 254 -23.41 1.66 10.85
N GLU A 255 -23.45 1.61 12.18
CA GLU A 255 -24.05 0.50 12.93
C GLU A 255 -25.56 0.36 12.68
N ASP A 256 -26.28 1.44 12.42
CA ASP A 256 -27.70 1.43 12.12
C ASP A 256 -28.03 0.71 10.81
N PHE A 257 -27.04 0.54 9.94
CA PHE A 257 -27.19 -0.07 8.60
C PHE A 257 -26.55 -1.46 8.45
N LEU A 258 -26.04 -2.06 9.52
CA LEU A 258 -25.36 -3.35 9.48
C LEU A 258 -26.25 -4.46 8.88
N LEU A 259 -27.57 -4.39 9.08
CA LEU A 259 -28.54 -5.32 8.53
C LEU A 259 -28.51 -5.37 6.98
N TYR A 260 -28.11 -4.28 6.34
CA TYR A 260 -28.00 -4.15 4.89
C TYR A 260 -26.60 -4.54 4.37
N SER A 261 -25.58 -4.47 5.22
CA SER A 261 -24.17 -4.63 4.83
C SER A 261 -23.74 -3.63 3.74
N PRO A 262 -23.86 -2.31 3.97
CA PRO A 262 -23.67 -1.28 2.93
C PRO A 262 -22.26 -1.25 2.35
N THR A 263 -21.28 -1.86 3.02
CA THR A 263 -19.91 -2.04 2.51
C THR A 263 -19.85 -2.94 1.27
N VAL A 264 -20.86 -3.78 1.03
CA VAL A 264 -20.97 -4.55 -0.21
C VAL A 264 -21.27 -3.61 -1.39
N LEU A 265 -22.26 -2.73 -1.23
CA LEU A 265 -22.58 -1.72 -2.25
C LEU A 265 -21.43 -0.71 -2.43
N LEU A 266 -20.74 -0.33 -1.34
CA LEU A 266 -19.56 0.50 -1.41
C LEU A 266 -18.48 -0.13 -2.28
N THR A 267 -18.17 -1.42 -2.08
CA THR A 267 -17.17 -2.13 -2.88
C THR A 267 -17.57 -2.29 -4.34
N ASP A 268 -18.86 -2.64 -4.61
CA ASP A 268 -19.40 -2.70 -5.97
C ASP A 268 -19.32 -1.34 -6.68
N GLY A 269 -19.63 -0.28 -5.96
CA GLY A 269 -19.53 1.08 -6.49
C GLY A 269 -18.09 1.51 -6.77
N LEU A 270 -17.15 1.22 -5.87
CA LEU A 270 -15.73 1.48 -6.09
C LEU A 270 -15.17 0.67 -7.27
N TYR A 271 -15.62 -0.57 -7.45
CA TYR A 271 -15.25 -1.38 -8.60
C TYR A 271 -15.73 -0.74 -9.93
N LYS A 272 -16.96 -0.23 -9.97
CA LYS A 272 -17.50 0.50 -11.12
C LYS A 272 -16.74 1.81 -11.40
N VAL A 273 -16.33 2.51 -10.35
CA VAL A 273 -15.44 3.69 -10.49
C VAL A 273 -14.12 3.25 -11.10
N ALA A 274 -13.51 2.19 -10.59
CA ALA A 274 -12.24 1.67 -11.10
C ALA A 274 -12.34 1.22 -12.57
N GLN A 275 -13.45 0.57 -12.97
CA GLN A 275 -13.71 0.22 -14.38
C GLN A 275 -13.78 1.47 -15.28
N ARG A 276 -14.58 2.46 -14.87
CA ARG A 276 -14.79 3.69 -15.65
C ARG A 276 -13.50 4.49 -15.83
N GLU A 277 -12.64 4.49 -14.82
CA GLU A 277 -11.39 5.27 -14.79
C GLU A 277 -10.17 4.49 -15.29
N GLY A 278 -10.35 3.23 -15.72
CA GLY A 278 -9.30 2.46 -16.37
C GLY A 278 -8.29 1.79 -15.41
N TYR A 279 -8.58 1.76 -14.11
CA TYR A 279 -7.76 0.99 -13.18
C TYR A 279 -7.77 -0.51 -13.52
N ARG A 280 -6.70 -1.20 -13.17
CA ARG A 280 -6.55 -2.65 -13.36
C ARG A 280 -6.87 -3.43 -12.08
N MET A 281 -6.78 -2.77 -10.92
CA MET A 281 -6.92 -3.40 -9.62
C MET A 281 -7.65 -2.48 -8.63
N LEU A 282 -8.59 -3.06 -7.87
CA LEU A 282 -9.12 -2.49 -6.64
C LEU A 282 -8.50 -3.25 -5.46
N ASP A 283 -7.58 -2.61 -4.75
CA ASP A 283 -7.00 -3.18 -3.54
C ASP A 283 -7.96 -2.97 -2.35
N LEU A 284 -8.28 -4.07 -1.67
CA LEU A 284 -9.15 -4.08 -0.49
C LEU A 284 -8.37 -4.02 0.83
N GLY A 285 -7.05 -3.99 0.77
CA GLY A 285 -6.16 -3.97 1.93
C GLY A 285 -6.03 -5.31 2.65
N ILE A 286 -5.32 -5.29 3.78
CA ILE A 286 -5.07 -6.49 4.59
C ILE A 286 -6.30 -6.96 5.36
N ALA A 287 -6.31 -8.25 5.68
CA ALA A 287 -7.30 -8.88 6.55
C ALA A 287 -6.63 -9.61 7.73
N THR A 288 -5.48 -9.09 8.14
CA THR A 288 -4.71 -9.51 9.30
C THR A 288 -4.47 -8.32 10.21
N ASP A 289 -4.12 -8.58 11.47
CA ASP A 289 -3.66 -7.60 12.44
C ASP A 289 -2.33 -8.11 12.99
N ASP A 290 -1.23 -7.45 12.63
CA ASP A 290 0.15 -7.89 12.90
C ASP A 290 0.37 -9.40 12.56
N GLY A 291 -0.07 -9.80 11.37
CA GLY A 291 -0.01 -11.18 10.89
C GLY A 291 -1.10 -12.11 11.42
N ALA A 292 -1.81 -11.76 12.49
CA ALA A 292 -2.90 -12.56 13.02
C ALA A 292 -4.14 -12.49 12.12
N PRO A 293 -4.71 -13.62 11.65
CA PRO A 293 -5.79 -13.62 10.68
C PRO A 293 -7.12 -13.18 11.27
N ASN A 294 -7.80 -12.22 10.63
CA ASN A 294 -9.20 -11.91 10.86
C ASN A 294 -10.08 -12.75 9.91
N HIS A 295 -10.43 -13.97 10.33
CA HIS A 295 -11.18 -14.92 9.49
C HIS A 295 -12.52 -14.37 8.98
N GLY A 296 -13.19 -13.51 9.76
CA GLY A 296 -14.43 -12.86 9.35
C GLY A 296 -14.23 -11.91 8.17
N LEU A 297 -13.19 -11.06 8.27
CA LEU A 297 -12.82 -10.11 7.24
C LEU A 297 -12.26 -10.81 5.99
N MET A 298 -11.42 -11.85 6.17
CA MET A 298 -10.91 -12.67 5.08
C MET A 298 -12.06 -13.30 4.27
N ARG A 299 -13.01 -13.95 4.97
CA ARG A 299 -14.20 -14.54 4.33
C ARG A 299 -15.03 -13.48 3.59
N PHE A 300 -15.24 -12.32 4.21
CA PHE A 300 -15.98 -11.21 3.58
C PHE A 300 -15.31 -10.75 2.29
N LYS A 301 -14.01 -10.47 2.30
CA LYS A 301 -13.26 -10.03 1.11
C LYS A 301 -13.27 -11.10 0.01
N ARG A 302 -13.09 -12.36 0.37
CA ARG A 302 -13.17 -13.50 -0.57
C ARG A 302 -14.56 -13.62 -1.18
N HIS A 303 -15.62 -13.44 -0.38
CA HIS A 303 -17.00 -13.47 -0.85
C HIS A 303 -17.35 -12.29 -1.77
N LEU A 304 -16.63 -11.19 -1.70
CA LEU A 304 -16.71 -10.07 -2.65
C LEU A 304 -16.04 -10.37 -4.00
N GLY A 305 -15.39 -11.53 -4.15
CA GLY A 305 -14.59 -11.86 -5.34
C GLY A 305 -13.11 -11.43 -5.20
N GLY A 306 -12.65 -11.13 -3.99
CA GLY A 306 -11.26 -10.78 -3.71
C GLY A 306 -10.33 -11.97 -3.76
N GLU A 307 -9.16 -11.77 -4.36
CA GLU A 307 -8.04 -12.70 -4.44
C GLU A 307 -6.99 -12.35 -3.38
N GLU A 308 -6.34 -13.37 -2.84
CA GLU A 308 -5.32 -13.21 -1.79
C GLU A 308 -3.94 -12.94 -2.36
N SER A 309 -3.18 -12.09 -1.68
CA SER A 309 -1.75 -11.92 -1.90
C SER A 309 -1.03 -11.62 -0.58
N GLY A 310 0.26 -11.97 -0.50
CA GLY A 310 1.07 -11.67 0.68
C GLY A 310 1.52 -10.20 0.70
N ARG A 311 1.53 -9.60 1.90
CA ARG A 311 2.26 -8.38 2.19
C ARG A 311 3.25 -8.69 3.31
N LEU A 312 4.55 -8.65 3.00
CA LEU A 312 5.60 -9.12 3.89
C LEU A 312 6.32 -7.94 4.56
N CYS A 313 6.56 -8.09 5.85
CA CYS A 313 7.47 -7.22 6.60
C CYS A 313 8.77 -7.99 6.84
N PHE A 314 9.89 -7.41 6.42
CA PHE A 314 11.23 -7.96 6.58
C PHE A 314 12.01 -7.17 7.62
N VAL A 315 12.87 -7.86 8.36
CA VAL A 315 13.82 -7.26 9.30
C VAL A 315 15.20 -7.87 9.09
N ARG A 316 16.22 -7.03 9.14
CA ARG A 316 17.62 -7.43 9.28
C ARG A 316 18.18 -6.77 10.52
N GLU A 317 18.67 -7.57 11.45
CA GLU A 317 19.40 -7.10 12.63
C GLU A 317 20.91 -7.24 12.39
N LYS A 318 21.68 -6.24 12.79
CA LYS A 318 23.14 -6.33 12.77
C LYS A 318 23.55 -7.33 13.86
N PRO A 319 24.39 -8.33 13.57
CA PRO A 319 24.90 -9.20 14.61
C PRO A 319 25.55 -8.36 15.73
N MET A 320 25.16 -8.61 16.97
CA MET A 320 25.85 -8.00 18.10
C MET A 320 27.31 -8.45 18.05
N ALA A 321 28.24 -7.48 18.11
CA ALA A 321 29.64 -7.81 18.28
C ALA A 321 29.78 -8.59 19.60
N ALA A 322 30.30 -9.81 19.50
CA ALA A 322 30.56 -10.67 20.63
C ALA A 322 31.68 -10.10 21.50
#